data_bc188be19790a0531268b8762ce13a4e
#
_entry.id   bc188be19790a0531268b8762ce13a4e
#
_cell.length_a   1.000
_cell.length_b   1.000
_cell.length_c   1.000
_cell.angle_alpha   90.00
_cell.angle_beta   90.00
_cell.angle_gamma   90.00
#
_symmetry.space_group_name_H-M   'P 1'
#
loop_
_entity.id
_entity.type
_entity.pdbx_description
1 polymer ?
#
loop_
_entity_poly.entity_id
_entity_poly.type
_entity_poly.pdbx_seq_one_letter_code
_entity_poly.pdbx_strand_id
1 'polypeptide(L)'
;MVRTVAILMGFAFLAGCANTQEVDAWRAEAQRTMPVCTSENQCQVMWSAARGWVLSHAGTKIQNYGADYFDTYNPMPNSPALAAQVSKDALGSGKHKISAKLWCDNMFGCQPNAWQALLDFNRTVNLAGAGQ
;
A
#
# COMPACT_ATOMS: atom_id res chain seq x y z
N MET A 1 58.52 7.73 -30.61
CA MET A 1 57.94 8.36 -29.41
C MET A 1 56.43 8.31 -29.53
N VAL A 2 55.82 7.34 -28.88
CA VAL A 2 54.35 7.19 -28.87
C VAL A 2 53.87 7.71 -27.53
N ARG A 3 53.06 8.78 -27.53
CA ARG A 3 52.42 9.33 -26.34
C ARG A 3 51.07 8.64 -26.17
N THR A 4 50.98 7.77 -25.20
CA THR A 4 49.76 7.13 -24.78
C THR A 4 48.95 8.13 -23.89
N VAL A 5 47.83 8.61 -24.38
CA VAL A 5 46.88 9.40 -23.60
C VAL A 5 45.92 8.43 -22.92
N ALA A 6 46.06 8.30 -21.62
CA ALA A 6 45.10 7.55 -20.79
C ALA A 6 43.84 8.42 -20.53
N ILE A 7 42.72 8.06 -21.13
CA ILE A 7 41.42 8.66 -20.86
C ILE A 7 40.85 7.93 -19.64
N LEU A 8 40.88 8.60 -18.49
CA LEU A 8 40.15 8.20 -17.29
C LEU A 8 38.66 8.57 -17.47
N MET A 9 37.84 7.61 -17.85
CA MET A 9 36.40 7.74 -17.81
C MET A 9 35.94 7.65 -16.35
N GLY A 10 35.53 8.79 -15.77
CA GLY A 10 34.88 8.85 -14.51
C GLY A 10 33.44 8.28 -14.61
N PHE A 11 33.21 7.12 -14.03
CA PHE A 11 31.86 6.60 -13.81
C PHE A 11 31.21 7.40 -12.67
N ALA A 12 30.35 8.34 -13.02
CA ALA A 12 29.48 9.00 -12.03
C ALA A 12 28.42 8.01 -11.56
N PHE A 13 28.44 7.71 -10.28
CA PHE A 13 27.44 6.86 -9.64
C PHE A 13 26.08 7.59 -9.61
N LEU A 14 25.14 7.16 -10.47
CA LEU A 14 23.72 7.54 -10.45
C LEU A 14 22.92 6.56 -9.60
N ALA A 15 23.33 6.32 -8.37
CA ALA A 15 22.66 5.35 -7.49
C ALA A 15 21.47 5.92 -6.71
N GLY A 16 21.16 7.24 -6.83
CA GLY A 16 20.12 7.89 -6.02
C GLY A 16 18.72 7.91 -6.62
N CYS A 17 18.56 7.69 -7.95
CA CYS A 17 17.25 7.86 -8.62
C CYS A 17 16.42 6.59 -8.74
N ALA A 18 16.99 5.41 -8.55
CA ALA A 18 16.30 4.14 -8.77
C ALA A 18 15.20 3.87 -7.72
N ASN A 19 15.42 4.26 -6.46
CA ASN A 19 14.49 3.99 -5.37
C ASN A 19 13.23 4.88 -5.41
N THR A 20 13.35 6.12 -5.84
CA THR A 20 12.21 7.05 -5.98
C THR A 20 11.31 6.66 -7.13
N GLN A 21 11.85 6.23 -8.27
CA GLN A 21 11.07 5.79 -9.44
C GLN A 21 10.25 4.53 -9.13
N GLU A 22 10.82 3.60 -8.37
CA GLU A 22 10.13 2.37 -7.97
C GLU A 22 8.96 2.68 -7.02
N VAL A 23 9.16 3.53 -6.04
CA VAL A 23 8.12 3.97 -5.11
C VAL A 23 6.99 4.73 -5.85
N ASP A 24 7.33 5.59 -6.79
CA ASP A 24 6.34 6.31 -7.60
C ASP A 24 5.54 5.35 -8.50
N ALA A 25 6.18 4.31 -9.03
CA ALA A 25 5.48 3.27 -9.79
C ALA A 25 4.50 2.48 -8.91
N TRP A 26 4.89 2.09 -7.70
CA TRP A 26 3.99 1.42 -6.75
C TRP A 26 2.81 2.31 -6.34
N ARG A 27 3.06 3.58 -6.10
CA ARG A 27 2.02 4.57 -5.78
C ARG A 27 1.00 4.70 -6.92
N ALA A 28 1.47 4.88 -8.15
CA ALA A 28 0.61 5.00 -9.34
C ALA A 28 -0.22 3.72 -9.55
N GLU A 29 0.40 2.55 -9.39
CA GLU A 29 -0.29 1.26 -9.49
C GLU A 29 -1.32 1.06 -8.38
N ALA A 30 -1.01 1.45 -7.15
CA ALA A 30 -1.95 1.38 -6.03
C ALA A 30 -3.19 2.26 -6.27
N GLN A 31 -3.01 3.44 -6.86
CA GLN A 31 -4.14 4.31 -7.25
C GLN A 31 -4.98 3.69 -8.36
N ARG A 32 -4.35 3.08 -9.36
CA ARG A 32 -5.01 2.44 -10.50
C ARG A 32 -5.79 1.18 -10.09
N THR A 33 -5.30 0.44 -9.10
CA THR A 33 -5.87 -0.84 -8.64
C THR A 33 -6.77 -0.72 -7.42
N MET A 34 -7.10 0.52 -7.03
CA MET A 34 -7.94 0.76 -5.86
C MET A 34 -9.26 0.02 -5.96
N PRO A 35 -9.64 -0.79 -4.93
CA PRO A 35 -10.84 -1.60 -4.97
C PRO A 35 -12.12 -0.76 -5.05
N VAL A 36 -13.01 -1.17 -5.95
CA VAL A 36 -14.36 -0.62 -6.08
C VAL A 36 -15.35 -1.78 -6.10
N CYS A 37 -16.33 -1.74 -5.21
CA CYS A 37 -17.45 -2.65 -5.22
C CYS A 37 -18.71 -1.99 -5.83
N THR A 38 -19.55 -2.78 -6.49
CA THR A 38 -20.69 -2.31 -7.29
C THR A 38 -22.04 -2.82 -6.81
N SER A 39 -22.06 -3.71 -5.83
CA SER A 39 -23.26 -4.22 -5.18
C SER A 39 -23.04 -4.36 -3.68
N GLU A 40 -24.13 -4.40 -2.91
CA GLU A 40 -24.03 -4.55 -1.45
C GLU A 40 -23.32 -5.85 -1.06
N ASN A 41 -23.68 -6.97 -1.68
CA ASN A 41 -23.04 -8.26 -1.41
C ASN A 41 -21.53 -8.24 -1.72
N GLN A 42 -21.14 -7.69 -2.87
CA GLN A 42 -19.74 -7.53 -3.24
C GLN A 42 -19.00 -6.62 -2.23
N CYS A 43 -19.63 -5.51 -1.83
CA CYS A 43 -19.05 -4.60 -0.84
C CYS A 43 -18.84 -5.28 0.52
N GLN A 44 -19.77 -6.10 0.97
CA GLN A 44 -19.62 -6.85 2.23
C GLN A 44 -18.46 -7.85 2.17
N VAL A 45 -18.36 -8.61 1.08
CA VAL A 45 -17.28 -9.58 0.89
C VAL A 45 -15.91 -8.88 0.81
N MET A 46 -15.83 -7.81 0.05
CA MET A 46 -14.58 -7.03 -0.09
C MET A 46 -14.20 -6.33 1.22
N TRP A 47 -15.18 -5.81 1.97
CA TRP A 47 -14.95 -5.19 3.29
C TRP A 47 -14.42 -6.20 4.30
N SER A 48 -14.98 -7.41 4.30
CA SER A 48 -14.51 -8.52 5.13
C SER A 48 -13.08 -8.93 4.78
N ALA A 49 -12.76 -8.99 3.49
CA ALA A 49 -11.40 -9.29 3.00
C ALA A 49 -10.40 -8.20 3.40
N ALA A 50 -10.80 -6.92 3.33
CA ALA A 50 -9.97 -5.80 3.77
C ALA A 50 -9.62 -5.91 5.26
N ARG A 51 -10.61 -6.23 6.09
CA ARG A 51 -10.40 -6.47 7.53
C ARG A 51 -9.48 -7.67 7.78
N GLY A 52 -9.71 -8.77 7.09
CA GLY A 52 -8.88 -9.97 7.19
C GLY A 52 -7.42 -9.71 6.83
N TRP A 53 -7.19 -8.92 5.77
CA TRP A 53 -5.84 -8.52 5.38
C TRP A 53 -5.16 -7.70 6.47
N VAL A 54 -5.83 -6.69 7.04
CA VAL A 54 -5.26 -5.85 8.10
C VAL A 54 -4.95 -6.68 9.36
N LEU A 55 -5.84 -7.61 9.75
CA LEU A 55 -5.61 -8.49 10.89
C LEU A 55 -4.36 -9.37 10.76
N SER A 56 -3.99 -9.72 9.52
CA SER A 56 -2.84 -10.59 9.25
C SER A 56 -1.54 -9.85 8.92
N HIS A 57 -1.60 -8.56 8.57
CA HIS A 57 -0.44 -7.79 8.11
C HIS A 57 -0.07 -6.60 8.99
N ALA A 58 -1.00 -6.04 9.76
CA ALA A 58 -0.70 -4.93 10.67
C ALA A 58 0.04 -5.44 11.91
N GLY A 59 0.97 -4.62 12.40
CA GLY A 59 1.72 -4.90 13.62
C GLY A 59 0.95 -4.55 14.90
N THR A 60 -0.20 -3.89 14.78
CA THR A 60 -1.05 -3.50 15.90
C THR A 60 -2.48 -3.95 15.68
N LYS A 61 -3.24 -4.09 16.77
CA LYS A 61 -4.64 -4.53 16.74
C LYS A 61 -5.54 -3.45 16.13
N ILE A 62 -6.66 -3.87 15.55
CA ILE A 62 -7.76 -2.96 15.20
C ILE A 62 -8.32 -2.38 16.49
N GLN A 63 -8.42 -1.06 16.56
CA GLN A 63 -9.00 -0.34 17.70
C GLN A 63 -10.44 0.09 17.45
N ASN A 64 -10.76 0.54 16.23
CA ASN A 64 -12.11 0.92 15.84
C ASN A 64 -12.54 0.10 14.63
N TYR A 65 -13.80 -0.35 14.64
CA TYR A 65 -14.38 -1.09 13.52
C TYR A 65 -15.83 -0.69 13.33
N GLY A 66 -16.17 -0.19 12.15
CA GLY A 66 -17.51 0.22 11.76
C GLY A 66 -17.91 -0.30 10.38
N ALA A 67 -19.06 0.15 9.92
CA ALA A 67 -19.62 -0.24 8.63
C ALA A 67 -18.80 0.29 7.44
N ASP A 68 -18.21 1.48 7.59
CA ASP A 68 -17.55 2.20 6.51
C ASP A 68 -16.14 2.67 6.85
N TYR A 69 -15.67 2.35 8.06
CA TYR A 69 -14.35 2.75 8.55
C TYR A 69 -13.84 1.78 9.60
N PHE A 70 -12.54 1.48 9.55
CA PHE A 70 -11.82 0.87 10.66
C PHE A 70 -10.36 1.30 10.65
N ASP A 71 -9.72 1.25 11.80
CA ASP A 71 -8.31 1.53 11.96
C ASP A 71 -7.64 0.65 13.03
N THR A 72 -6.33 0.59 12.97
CA THR A 72 -5.51 -0.03 14.01
C THR A 72 -5.02 1.02 15.00
N TYR A 73 -4.49 0.57 16.14
CA TYR A 73 -3.66 1.43 16.96
C TYR A 73 -2.47 1.96 16.17
N ASN A 74 -1.93 3.11 16.58
CA ASN A 74 -0.72 3.65 15.99
C ASN A 74 0.46 2.69 16.14
N PRO A 75 1.46 2.76 15.25
CA PRO A 75 2.66 1.97 15.38
C PRO A 75 3.37 2.26 16.71
N MET A 76 4.05 1.28 17.24
CA MET A 76 4.97 1.49 18.36
C MET A 76 6.13 2.42 17.90
N PRO A 77 6.69 3.26 18.80
CA PRO A 77 7.81 4.11 18.46
C PRO A 77 8.98 3.32 17.84
N ASN A 78 9.52 3.84 16.75
CA ASN A 78 10.61 3.22 15.96
C ASN A 78 10.30 1.83 15.37
N SER A 79 9.03 1.44 15.31
CA SER A 79 8.61 0.16 14.73
C SER A 79 8.46 0.27 13.21
N PRO A 80 9.04 -0.66 12.42
CA PRO A 80 8.79 -0.76 11.00
C PRO A 80 7.46 -1.46 10.66
N ALA A 81 6.76 -2.02 11.65
CA ALA A 81 5.50 -2.71 11.47
C ALA A 81 4.38 -1.74 11.06
N LEU A 82 3.50 -2.21 10.19
CA LEU A 82 2.43 -1.39 9.61
C LEU A 82 1.29 -1.15 10.59
N ALA A 83 0.78 0.07 10.59
CA ALA A 83 -0.55 0.44 11.03
C ALA A 83 -1.43 0.70 9.80
N ALA A 84 -2.72 0.62 9.95
CA ALA A 84 -3.68 0.74 8.87
C ALA A 84 -4.91 1.56 9.26
N GLN A 85 -5.40 2.31 8.29
CA GLN A 85 -6.70 2.96 8.30
C GLN A 85 -7.41 2.60 6.99
N VAL A 86 -8.63 2.10 7.06
CA VAL A 86 -9.40 1.69 5.88
C VAL A 86 -10.76 2.38 5.90
N SER A 87 -11.14 2.93 4.75
CA SER A 87 -12.45 3.55 4.56
C SER A 87 -13.18 2.95 3.37
N LYS A 88 -14.50 2.97 3.43
CA LYS A 88 -15.41 2.61 2.35
C LYS A 88 -16.26 3.82 2.01
N ASP A 89 -15.92 4.49 0.91
CA ASP A 89 -16.50 5.76 0.52
C ASP A 89 -17.48 5.59 -0.64
N ALA A 90 -18.69 6.12 -0.51
CA ALA A 90 -19.69 6.07 -1.56
C ALA A 90 -19.28 6.87 -2.79
N LEU A 91 -19.43 6.28 -3.97
CA LEU A 91 -19.20 6.90 -5.29
C LEU A 91 -20.51 7.25 -6.00
N GLY A 92 -21.65 6.94 -5.40
CA GLY A 92 -22.95 7.04 -6.03
C GLY A 92 -23.37 5.76 -6.74
N SER A 93 -24.68 5.64 -7.03
CA SER A 93 -25.28 4.48 -7.73
C SER A 93 -24.97 3.11 -7.09
N GLY A 94 -24.85 3.07 -5.76
CA GLY A 94 -24.55 1.84 -5.01
C GLY A 94 -23.08 1.37 -5.10
N LYS A 95 -22.22 2.14 -5.73
CA LYS A 95 -20.78 1.88 -5.81
C LYS A 95 -20.04 2.48 -4.63
N HIS A 96 -19.02 1.77 -4.14
CA HIS A 96 -18.14 2.24 -3.07
C HIS A 96 -16.68 1.95 -3.42
N LYS A 97 -15.83 2.87 -3.07
CA LYS A 97 -14.38 2.73 -3.10
C LYS A 97 -13.90 2.24 -1.73
N ILE A 98 -13.04 1.23 -1.70
CA ILE A 98 -12.37 0.77 -0.47
C ILE A 98 -10.92 1.20 -0.54
N SER A 99 -10.53 2.15 0.30
CA SER A 99 -9.18 2.71 0.31
C SER A 99 -8.50 2.44 1.66
N ALA A 100 -7.21 2.14 1.59
CA ALA A 100 -6.38 1.97 2.77
C ALA A 100 -5.24 3.00 2.80
N LYS A 101 -4.93 3.47 4.00
CA LYS A 101 -3.71 4.19 4.33
C LYS A 101 -2.88 3.29 5.23
N LEU A 102 -1.64 3.03 4.83
CA LEU A 102 -0.69 2.21 5.57
C LEU A 102 0.52 3.05 5.94
N TRP A 103 0.98 2.94 7.18
CA TRP A 103 2.13 3.68 7.68
C TRP A 103 2.84 2.93 8.80
N CYS A 104 4.01 3.39 9.17
CA CYS A 104 4.78 2.91 10.31
C CYS A 104 5.48 4.09 10.99
N ASP A 105 6.06 3.88 12.14
CA ASP A 105 6.88 4.85 12.84
C ASP A 105 8.34 4.37 12.88
N ASN A 106 9.03 4.48 11.72
CA ASN A 106 10.42 4.09 11.60
C ASN A 106 11.14 4.96 10.55
N MET A 107 12.29 5.55 10.92
CA MET A 107 13.04 6.43 10.05
C MET A 107 13.64 5.74 8.81
N PHE A 108 13.81 4.42 8.86
CA PHE A 108 14.32 3.61 7.74
C PHE A 108 13.22 3.06 6.85
N GLY A 109 11.96 3.40 7.14
CA GLY A 109 10.79 2.95 6.40
C GLY A 109 10.09 1.75 7.02
N CYS A 110 8.98 1.38 6.39
CA CYS A 110 8.13 0.27 6.83
C CYS A 110 8.63 -1.06 6.25
N GLN A 111 8.32 -2.15 6.96
CA GLN A 111 8.56 -3.50 6.48
C GLN A 111 7.29 -4.35 6.64
N PRO A 112 6.69 -4.76 5.51
CA PRO A 112 7.06 -4.42 4.11
C PRO A 112 6.90 -2.93 3.81
N ASN A 113 7.44 -2.45 2.68
CA ASN A 113 7.20 -1.08 2.22
C ASN A 113 5.69 -0.81 2.12
N ALA A 114 5.24 0.35 2.62
CA ALA A 114 3.80 0.66 2.73
C ALA A 114 3.08 0.65 1.36
N TRP A 115 3.75 1.06 0.27
CA TRP A 115 3.17 1.02 -1.07
C TRP A 115 3.07 -0.39 -1.65
N GLN A 116 4.08 -1.23 -1.43
CA GLN A 116 4.01 -2.65 -1.78
C GLN A 116 2.91 -3.37 -1.01
N ALA A 117 2.80 -3.09 0.28
CA ALA A 117 1.73 -3.63 1.12
C ALA A 117 0.35 -3.17 0.64
N LEU A 118 0.21 -1.91 0.20
CA LEU A 118 -1.03 -1.38 -0.36
C LEU A 118 -1.41 -2.08 -1.67
N LEU A 119 -0.44 -2.40 -2.52
CA LEU A 119 -0.69 -3.20 -3.73
C LEU A 119 -1.22 -4.60 -3.39
N ASP A 120 -0.63 -5.25 -2.40
CA ASP A 120 -1.09 -6.57 -1.93
C ASP A 120 -2.49 -6.50 -1.29
N PHE A 121 -2.76 -5.45 -0.51
CA PHE A 121 -4.10 -5.16 0.02
C PHE A 121 -5.12 -5.02 -1.12
N ASN A 122 -4.86 -4.15 -2.09
CA ASN A 122 -5.75 -3.91 -3.23
C ASN A 122 -6.03 -5.20 -4.00
N ARG A 123 -4.98 -5.99 -4.27
CA ARG A 123 -5.10 -7.29 -4.95
C ARG A 123 -5.98 -8.25 -4.17
N THR A 124 -5.76 -8.39 -2.86
CA THR A 124 -6.53 -9.29 -2.00
C THR A 124 -8.00 -8.91 -1.96
N VAL A 125 -8.31 -7.62 -1.80
CA VAL A 125 -9.68 -7.12 -1.75
C VAL A 125 -10.38 -7.28 -3.11
N ASN A 126 -9.70 -6.96 -4.21
CA ASN A 126 -10.26 -7.14 -5.56
C ASN A 126 -10.53 -8.62 -5.89
N LEU A 127 -9.64 -9.52 -5.52
CA LEU A 127 -9.84 -10.97 -5.73
C LEU A 127 -11.05 -11.48 -4.95
N ALA A 128 -11.27 -11.00 -3.73
CA ALA A 128 -12.43 -11.38 -2.94
C ALA A 128 -13.75 -10.94 -3.61
N GLY A 129 -13.76 -9.79 -4.28
CA GLY A 129 -14.92 -9.28 -5.02
C GLY A 129 -15.15 -9.89 -6.38
N ALA A 130 -14.16 -10.56 -6.97
CA ALA A 130 -14.20 -11.03 -8.36
C ALA A 130 -15.21 -12.16 -8.62
N GLY A 131 -15.62 -12.88 -7.57
CA GLY A 131 -16.57 -13.99 -7.66
C GLY A 131 -18.03 -13.63 -7.30
N GLN A 132 -18.35 -12.32 -7.15
CA GLN A 132 -19.65 -11.85 -6.66
C GLN A 132 -20.51 -11.24 -7.75
#